data_2bac4e30ca0d902746113716799637cc
#
_entry.id   2bac4e30ca0d902746113716799637cc
#
_cell.length_a   1.000
_cell.length_b   1.000
_cell.length_c   1.000
_cell.angle_alpha   90.00
_cell.angle_beta   90.00
_cell.angle_gamma   90.00
#
_symmetry.space_group_name_H-M   'P 1'
#
loop_
_entity.id
_entity.type
_entity.pdbx_description
1 polymer ?
#
loop_
_entity_poly.entity_id
_entity_poly.type
_entity_poly.pdbx_seq_one_letter_code
_entity_poly.pdbx_strand_id
1 'polypeptide(L)'
;MAFKVTRYALTPPRWPAGFRLRAVVLSDIHACWPWMTRARIEQLVLEANALEPDIVLLLGDYVQAVKLFGLPVPHPDFAHPLAALSAPLGVHAVLGNHDWSDDKEAVKRGAGPTEAGEALEAVGIPVYHNRSVRMEHGGGAFWLAGLESQRAFWLPRKERSRKNHFRGLDDLDGTLSQVTTDEPVVLLAHEPDIFPKVPDRVSLTLSGHTHAGQINLFGWTPVVPSYHGTRFLHGHIVEEGRHLIVSAGLGHSGVPFRFMAPPEIVLLKLGGGPA
;
A
#
# COMPACT_ATOMS: atom_id res chain seq x y z
N MET A 1 12.78 17.14 -5.60
CA MET A 1 12.50 17.21 -4.14
C MET A 1 12.70 15.80 -3.60
N ALA A 2 13.51 15.61 -2.54
CA ALA A 2 13.74 14.30 -1.93
C ALA A 2 12.45 13.75 -1.29
N PHE A 3 12.33 12.42 -1.18
CA PHE A 3 11.23 11.80 -0.44
C PHE A 3 11.49 11.93 1.07
N LYS A 4 10.44 12.17 1.84
CA LYS A 4 10.54 12.15 3.30
C LYS A 4 10.63 10.69 3.77
N VAL A 5 11.61 10.35 4.59
CA VAL A 5 11.64 9.04 5.25
C VAL A 5 10.98 9.14 6.62
N THR A 6 9.79 8.56 6.75
CA THR A 6 9.08 8.44 8.03
C THR A 6 9.42 7.11 8.69
N ARG A 7 9.84 7.15 9.96
CA ARG A 7 10.33 5.97 10.68
C ARG A 7 9.37 5.59 11.81
N TYR A 8 9.00 4.32 11.84
CA TYR A 8 8.25 3.73 12.95
C TYR A 8 9.05 2.58 13.55
N ALA A 9 9.19 2.56 14.88
CA ALA A 9 9.75 1.45 15.63
C ALA A 9 8.68 0.94 16.59
N LEU A 10 8.26 -0.32 16.42
CA LEU A 10 7.20 -0.91 17.24
C LEU A 10 7.37 -2.43 17.35
N THR A 11 6.80 -2.96 18.42
CA THR A 11 6.61 -4.40 18.60
C THR A 11 5.12 -4.67 18.61
N PRO A 12 4.52 -5.03 17.46
CA PRO A 12 3.07 -5.24 17.39
C PRO A 12 2.68 -6.52 18.16
N PRO A 13 1.39 -6.71 18.46
CA PRO A 13 0.91 -7.89 19.14
C PRO A 13 1.38 -9.19 18.45
N ARG A 14 1.66 -10.24 19.25
CA ARG A 14 2.15 -11.56 18.78
C ARG A 14 3.54 -11.54 18.15
N TRP A 15 4.23 -10.40 18.09
CA TRP A 15 5.58 -10.35 17.53
C TRP A 15 6.56 -11.10 18.44
N PRO A 16 7.33 -12.08 17.93
CA PRO A 16 8.22 -12.89 18.76
C PRO A 16 9.33 -12.04 19.39
N ALA A 17 9.64 -12.34 20.66
CA ALA A 17 10.73 -11.69 21.35
C ALA A 17 12.08 -11.91 20.61
N GLY A 18 12.81 -10.83 20.37
CA GLY A 18 14.11 -10.90 19.69
C GLY A 18 14.02 -10.98 18.15
N PHE A 19 12.85 -11.27 17.58
CA PHE A 19 12.67 -11.25 16.13
C PHE A 19 12.63 -9.81 15.62
N ARG A 20 13.55 -9.45 14.76
CA ARG A 20 13.67 -8.11 14.16
C ARG A 20 13.44 -8.17 12.67
N LEU A 21 12.68 -7.21 12.17
CA LEU A 21 12.41 -7.04 10.74
C LEU A 21 12.43 -5.55 10.39
N ARG A 22 13.20 -5.21 9.36
CA ARG A 22 13.25 -3.89 8.76
C ARG A 22 12.46 -3.93 7.44
N ALA A 23 11.34 -3.26 7.38
CA ALA A 23 10.53 -3.18 6.18
C ALA A 23 10.53 -1.75 5.60
N VAL A 24 10.72 -1.63 4.30
CA VAL A 24 10.42 -0.41 3.55
C VAL A 24 9.05 -0.55 2.92
N VAL A 25 8.19 0.43 3.13
CA VAL A 25 6.83 0.46 2.58
C VAL A 25 6.71 1.64 1.61
N LEU A 26 6.28 1.34 0.40
CA LEU A 26 6.04 2.29 -0.69
C LEU A 26 4.59 2.17 -1.14
N SER A 27 3.91 3.29 -1.30
CA SER A 27 2.50 3.33 -1.66
C SER A 27 2.19 4.48 -2.60
N ASP A 28 1.12 4.34 -3.40
CA ASP A 28 0.54 5.43 -4.18
C ASP A 28 1.58 6.13 -5.06
N ILE A 29 2.28 5.35 -5.87
CA ILE A 29 3.33 5.87 -6.77
C ILE A 29 2.71 6.79 -7.81
N HIS A 30 1.56 6.42 -8.38
CA HIS A 30 0.83 7.19 -9.39
C HIS A 30 1.76 7.69 -10.51
N ALA A 31 2.43 6.75 -11.17
CA ALA A 31 3.40 7.04 -12.22
C ALA A 31 2.78 7.91 -13.32
N CYS A 32 3.25 9.16 -13.43
CA CYS A 32 2.76 10.13 -14.43
C CYS A 32 3.80 11.20 -14.75
N TRP A 33 3.82 11.61 -15.98
CA TRP A 33 4.60 12.77 -16.38
C TRP A 33 3.81 14.06 -16.07
N PRO A 34 4.44 15.14 -15.57
CA PRO A 34 5.88 15.29 -15.31
C PRO A 34 6.31 14.99 -13.85
N TRP A 35 5.43 14.50 -12.96
CA TRP A 35 5.71 14.46 -11.50
C TRP A 35 6.34 13.17 -11.01
N MET A 36 5.84 12.01 -11.45
CA MET A 36 6.33 10.69 -11.06
C MET A 36 6.75 9.93 -12.32
N THR A 37 7.80 10.45 -12.95
CA THR A 37 8.42 9.89 -14.15
C THR A 37 9.26 8.66 -13.82
N ARG A 38 9.66 7.88 -14.83
CA ARG A 38 10.61 6.77 -14.69
C ARG A 38 11.86 7.18 -13.89
N ALA A 39 12.51 8.30 -14.25
CA ALA A 39 13.70 8.78 -13.54
C ALA A 39 13.41 9.09 -12.05
N ARG A 40 12.20 9.56 -11.75
CA ARG A 40 11.79 9.81 -10.37
C ARG A 40 11.58 8.52 -9.60
N ILE A 41 11.06 7.46 -10.25
CA ILE A 41 10.93 6.12 -9.66
C ILE A 41 12.31 5.48 -9.46
N GLU A 42 13.23 5.65 -10.40
CA GLU A 42 14.63 5.22 -10.24
C GLU A 42 15.28 5.87 -9.00
N GLN A 43 15.06 7.17 -8.80
CA GLN A 43 15.52 7.86 -7.59
C GLN A 43 14.87 7.30 -6.32
N LEU A 44 13.56 7.02 -6.34
CA LEU A 44 12.84 6.36 -5.25
C LEU A 44 13.47 5.02 -4.87
N VAL A 45 13.80 4.21 -5.88
CA VAL A 45 14.43 2.89 -5.70
C VAL A 45 15.79 3.02 -5.03
N LEU A 46 16.62 3.98 -5.45
CA LEU A 46 17.91 4.26 -4.83
C LEU A 46 17.76 4.66 -3.35
N GLU A 47 16.81 5.55 -3.05
CA GLU A 47 16.55 6.00 -1.68
C GLU A 47 15.98 4.85 -0.80
N ALA A 48 15.11 3.99 -1.36
CA ALA A 48 14.57 2.82 -0.67
C ALA A 48 15.65 1.78 -0.35
N ASN A 49 16.50 1.44 -1.32
CA ASN A 49 17.60 0.48 -1.14
C ASN A 49 18.65 0.98 -0.14
N ALA A 50 18.91 2.30 -0.10
CA ALA A 50 19.83 2.89 0.89
C ALA A 50 19.34 2.76 2.34
N LEU A 51 18.10 2.37 2.57
CA LEU A 51 17.56 2.06 3.90
C LEU A 51 17.84 0.62 4.33
N GLU A 52 18.46 -0.19 3.46
CA GLU A 52 18.84 -1.60 3.72
C GLU A 52 17.69 -2.43 4.31
N PRO A 53 16.52 -2.52 3.61
CA PRO A 53 15.39 -3.29 4.11
C PRO A 53 15.63 -4.79 4.08
N ASP A 54 15.02 -5.53 5.01
CA ASP A 54 14.91 -6.98 4.95
C ASP A 54 13.78 -7.40 3.97
N ILE A 55 12.77 -6.54 3.79
CA ILE A 55 11.63 -6.72 2.89
C ILE A 55 11.14 -5.37 2.37
N VAL A 56 10.69 -5.33 1.11
CA VAL A 56 10.01 -4.15 0.53
C VAL A 56 8.55 -4.50 0.26
N LEU A 57 7.64 -3.63 0.70
CA LEU A 57 6.19 -3.81 0.61
C LEU A 57 5.59 -2.68 -0.22
N LEU A 58 4.94 -3.03 -1.33
CA LEU A 58 4.30 -2.12 -2.26
C LEU A 58 2.78 -2.18 -2.06
N LEU A 59 2.16 -1.06 -1.69
CA LEU A 59 0.77 -1.04 -1.24
C LEU A 59 -0.25 -0.64 -2.31
N GLY A 60 0.12 -0.62 -3.59
CA GLY A 60 -0.82 -0.32 -4.67
C GLY A 60 -0.81 1.11 -5.17
N ASP A 61 -1.69 1.37 -6.12
CA ASP A 61 -1.84 2.64 -6.86
C ASP A 61 -0.57 3.04 -7.60
N TYR A 62 -0.16 2.19 -8.54
CA TYR A 62 1.01 2.42 -9.39
C TYR A 62 0.71 3.35 -10.56
N VAL A 63 -0.52 3.30 -11.09
CA VAL A 63 -0.91 4.03 -12.29
C VAL A 63 -1.38 5.45 -12.00
N GLN A 64 -1.40 6.28 -13.06
CA GLN A 64 -1.73 7.69 -12.98
C GLN A 64 -3.11 7.97 -12.37
N ALA A 65 -3.18 8.89 -11.39
CA ALA A 65 -4.43 9.43 -10.85
C ALA A 65 -4.69 10.91 -11.19
N VAL A 66 -3.69 11.65 -11.68
CA VAL A 66 -3.83 13.05 -12.13
C VAL A 66 -4.14 13.08 -13.61
N LYS A 67 -5.44 13.05 -13.99
CA LYS A 67 -5.85 12.92 -15.40
C LYS A 67 -5.89 14.24 -16.17
N LEU A 68 -6.08 15.37 -15.50
CA LEU A 68 -6.27 16.67 -16.17
C LEU A 68 -4.96 17.31 -16.63
N PHE A 69 -3.87 17.14 -15.87
CA PHE A 69 -2.60 17.82 -16.12
C PHE A 69 -1.41 16.87 -16.33
N GLY A 70 -1.62 15.57 -16.18
CA GLY A 70 -0.59 14.55 -16.31
C GLY A 70 -0.80 13.65 -17.52
N LEU A 71 0.30 13.07 -17.99
CA LEU A 71 0.27 12.02 -19.00
C LEU A 71 0.64 10.68 -18.34
N PRO A 72 -0.03 9.57 -18.72
CA PRO A 72 0.29 8.26 -18.16
C PRO A 72 1.73 7.87 -18.53
N VAL A 73 2.40 7.24 -17.60
CA VAL A 73 3.66 6.54 -17.83
C VAL A 73 3.31 5.11 -18.24
N PRO A 74 3.89 4.57 -19.32
CA PRO A 74 3.68 3.18 -19.72
C PRO A 74 3.98 2.21 -18.57
N HIS A 75 3.21 1.12 -18.43
CA HIS A 75 3.38 0.18 -17.32
C HIS A 75 4.82 -0.38 -17.19
N PRO A 76 5.54 -0.73 -18.27
CA PRO A 76 6.94 -1.12 -18.17
C PRO A 76 7.84 -0.02 -17.58
N ASP A 77 7.53 1.26 -17.82
CA ASP A 77 8.35 2.38 -17.37
C ASP A 77 8.26 2.66 -15.88
N PHE A 78 7.19 2.20 -15.19
CA PHE A 78 7.19 2.19 -13.73
C PHE A 78 7.67 0.85 -13.16
N ALA A 79 7.37 -0.27 -13.80
CA ALA A 79 7.68 -1.59 -13.27
C ALA A 79 9.19 -1.92 -13.37
N HIS A 80 9.84 -1.63 -14.51
CA HIS A 80 11.27 -1.90 -14.67
C HIS A 80 12.16 -1.24 -13.62
N PRO A 81 11.99 0.06 -13.26
CA PRO A 81 12.74 0.62 -12.15
C PRO A 81 12.50 -0.10 -10.81
N LEU A 82 11.26 -0.51 -10.52
CA LEU A 82 10.93 -1.21 -9.29
C LEU A 82 11.61 -2.58 -9.18
N ALA A 83 11.94 -3.22 -10.31
CA ALA A 83 12.73 -4.46 -10.32
C ALA A 83 14.13 -4.32 -9.69
N ALA A 84 14.64 -3.10 -9.58
CA ALA A 84 15.93 -2.83 -8.93
C ALA A 84 15.81 -2.62 -7.41
N LEU A 85 14.62 -2.71 -6.82
CA LEU A 85 14.44 -2.81 -5.38
C LEU A 85 15.09 -4.11 -4.89
N SER A 86 15.81 -4.03 -3.76
CA SER A 86 16.60 -5.14 -3.25
C SER A 86 16.37 -5.33 -1.75
N ALA A 87 15.95 -6.54 -1.39
CA ALA A 87 15.79 -6.96 0.00
C ALA A 87 15.94 -8.49 0.11
N PRO A 88 16.51 -9.03 1.21
CA PRO A 88 16.68 -10.47 1.40
C PRO A 88 15.39 -11.29 1.29
N LEU A 89 14.28 -10.75 1.78
CA LEU A 89 12.94 -11.37 1.66
C LEU A 89 12.20 -10.99 0.38
N GLY A 90 12.83 -10.18 -0.48
CA GLY A 90 12.23 -9.74 -1.74
C GLY A 90 11.32 -8.53 -1.63
N VAL A 91 10.60 -8.31 -2.74
CA VAL A 91 9.65 -7.22 -2.94
C VAL A 91 8.27 -7.83 -3.14
N HIS A 92 7.26 -7.35 -2.43
CA HIS A 92 5.90 -7.92 -2.45
C HIS A 92 4.87 -6.82 -2.65
N ALA A 93 3.86 -7.07 -3.46
CA ALA A 93 2.91 -6.06 -3.89
C ALA A 93 1.45 -6.48 -3.66
N VAL A 94 0.61 -5.48 -3.36
CA VAL A 94 -0.85 -5.53 -3.55
C VAL A 94 -1.24 -4.46 -4.57
N LEU A 95 -2.46 -4.53 -5.09
CA LEU A 95 -3.00 -3.52 -6.00
C LEU A 95 -3.89 -2.53 -5.26
N GLY A 96 -3.89 -1.28 -5.75
CA GLY A 96 -4.80 -0.25 -5.29
C GLY A 96 -6.01 -0.06 -6.21
N ASN A 97 -6.90 0.86 -5.84
CA ASN A 97 -8.14 1.07 -6.56
C ASN A 97 -7.92 1.63 -7.98
N HIS A 98 -6.88 2.43 -8.20
CA HIS A 98 -6.57 2.96 -9.53
C HIS A 98 -6.02 1.88 -10.47
N ASP A 99 -5.26 0.91 -9.96
CA ASP A 99 -4.75 -0.21 -10.74
C ASP A 99 -5.88 -1.08 -11.32
N TRP A 100 -7.05 -1.10 -10.65
CA TRP A 100 -8.27 -1.77 -11.08
C TRP A 100 -9.21 -0.86 -11.88
N SER A 101 -9.59 0.28 -11.32
CA SER A 101 -10.65 1.13 -11.87
C SER A 101 -10.25 1.88 -13.15
N ASP A 102 -8.96 2.08 -13.38
CA ASP A 102 -8.42 2.76 -14.55
C ASP A 102 -7.97 1.79 -15.66
N ASP A 103 -7.91 0.49 -15.38
CA ASP A 103 -7.73 -0.58 -16.37
C ASP A 103 -9.08 -0.90 -17.04
N LYS A 104 -9.22 -0.48 -18.31
CA LYS A 104 -10.47 -0.64 -19.06
C LYS A 104 -10.86 -2.09 -19.30
N GLU A 105 -9.87 -2.97 -19.52
CA GLU A 105 -10.15 -4.37 -19.79
C GLU A 105 -10.50 -5.12 -18.50
N ALA A 106 -9.85 -4.81 -17.37
CA ALA A 106 -10.23 -5.33 -16.07
C ALA A 106 -11.64 -4.87 -15.67
N VAL A 107 -11.97 -3.59 -15.88
CA VAL A 107 -13.32 -3.05 -15.65
C VAL A 107 -14.37 -3.77 -16.51
N LYS A 108 -14.08 -4.01 -17.79
CA LYS A 108 -15.01 -4.70 -18.71
C LYS A 108 -15.22 -6.16 -18.31
N ARG A 109 -14.17 -6.86 -17.88
CA ARG A 109 -14.26 -8.24 -17.38
C ARG A 109 -14.90 -8.30 -15.98
N GLY A 110 -14.76 -7.24 -15.21
CA GLY A 110 -15.12 -7.22 -13.78
C GLY A 110 -14.19 -8.11 -12.93
N ALA A 111 -12.99 -8.40 -13.42
CA ALA A 111 -12.00 -9.29 -12.81
C ALA A 111 -10.61 -9.03 -13.40
N GLY A 112 -9.55 -9.58 -12.76
CA GLY A 112 -8.18 -9.54 -13.28
C GLY A 112 -7.93 -10.46 -14.49
N PRO A 113 -6.70 -10.49 -14.97
CA PRO A 113 -5.58 -9.70 -14.46
C PRO A 113 -5.70 -8.20 -14.78
N THR A 114 -4.87 -7.36 -14.15
CA THR A 114 -4.71 -5.94 -14.47
C THR A 114 -3.38 -5.71 -15.18
N GLU A 115 -3.33 -4.72 -16.08
CA GLU A 115 -2.08 -4.34 -16.77
C GLU A 115 -0.97 -3.97 -15.78
N ALA A 116 -1.32 -3.32 -14.65
CA ALA A 116 -0.36 -2.96 -13.61
C ALA A 116 0.17 -4.20 -12.88
N GLY A 117 -0.70 -5.16 -12.54
CA GLY A 117 -0.31 -6.43 -11.92
C GLY A 117 0.60 -7.25 -12.83
N GLU A 118 0.21 -7.44 -14.09
CA GLU A 118 1.02 -8.15 -15.09
C GLU A 118 2.40 -7.51 -15.28
N ALA A 119 2.49 -6.17 -15.27
CA ALA A 119 3.77 -5.47 -15.40
C ALA A 119 4.70 -5.69 -14.19
N LEU A 120 4.16 -5.75 -12.97
CA LEU A 120 4.93 -6.08 -11.77
C LEU A 120 5.39 -7.54 -11.79
N GLU A 121 4.51 -8.47 -12.10
CA GLU A 121 4.85 -9.90 -12.18
C GLU A 121 5.88 -10.18 -13.28
N ALA A 122 5.80 -9.50 -14.42
CA ALA A 122 6.76 -9.61 -15.51
C ALA A 122 8.19 -9.21 -15.12
N VAL A 123 8.36 -8.38 -14.08
CA VAL A 123 9.68 -8.01 -13.53
C VAL A 123 10.02 -8.76 -12.24
N GLY A 124 9.28 -9.82 -11.92
CA GLY A 124 9.55 -10.70 -10.78
C GLY A 124 9.04 -10.23 -9.43
N ILE A 125 8.15 -9.23 -9.39
CA ILE A 125 7.49 -8.75 -8.18
C ILE A 125 6.15 -9.46 -8.03
N PRO A 126 5.98 -10.39 -7.07
CA PRO A 126 4.72 -11.09 -6.86
C PRO A 126 3.62 -10.15 -6.38
N VAL A 127 2.44 -10.25 -6.99
CA VAL A 127 1.23 -9.55 -6.59
C VAL A 127 0.33 -10.48 -5.79
N TYR A 128 -0.17 -10.01 -4.65
CA TYR A 128 -0.99 -10.78 -3.74
C TYR A 128 -2.48 -10.51 -3.98
N HIS A 129 -3.17 -11.50 -4.50
CA HIS A 129 -4.61 -11.45 -4.78
C HIS A 129 -5.35 -12.26 -3.71
N ASN A 130 -5.72 -11.65 -2.57
CA ASN A 130 -6.31 -12.32 -1.42
C ASN A 130 -5.51 -13.55 -0.98
N ARG A 131 -4.21 -13.37 -0.81
CA ARG A 131 -3.26 -14.46 -0.59
C ARG A 131 -2.40 -14.20 0.65
N SER A 132 -2.13 -15.27 1.41
CA SER A 132 -1.18 -15.27 2.52
C SER A 132 0.01 -16.19 2.23
N VAL A 133 1.22 -15.73 2.57
CA VAL A 133 2.47 -16.49 2.43
C VAL A 133 3.25 -16.41 3.73
N ARG A 134 3.77 -17.54 4.19
CA ARG A 134 4.65 -17.62 5.34
C ARG A 134 6.06 -17.22 4.95
N MET A 135 6.66 -16.29 5.72
CA MET A 135 8.00 -15.76 5.54
C MET A 135 8.90 -16.18 6.71
N GLU A 136 10.14 -16.53 6.43
CA GLU A 136 11.16 -16.84 7.44
C GLU A 136 12.35 -15.90 7.31
N HIS A 137 12.80 -15.34 8.44
CA HIS A 137 13.93 -14.42 8.48
C HIS A 137 14.56 -14.39 9.86
N GLY A 138 15.92 -14.40 9.93
CA GLY A 138 16.64 -14.16 11.17
C GLY A 138 16.26 -15.07 12.35
N GLY A 139 15.83 -16.30 12.09
CA GLY A 139 15.39 -17.27 13.10
C GLY A 139 13.96 -17.06 13.61
N GLY A 140 13.18 -16.15 13.01
CA GLY A 140 11.76 -15.96 13.23
C GLY A 140 10.94 -16.16 11.96
N ALA A 141 9.62 -16.19 12.12
CA ALA A 141 8.69 -16.29 10.99
C ALA A 141 7.45 -15.42 11.22
N PHE A 142 6.82 -15.02 10.12
CA PHE A 142 5.58 -14.27 10.10
C PHE A 142 4.80 -14.58 8.82
N TRP A 143 3.52 -14.27 8.81
CA TRP A 143 2.71 -14.33 7.61
C TRP A 143 2.58 -12.94 6.97
N LEU A 144 2.82 -12.88 5.67
CA LEU A 144 2.50 -11.74 4.84
C LEU A 144 1.19 -12.04 4.12
N ALA A 145 0.15 -11.28 4.43
CA ALA A 145 -1.17 -11.41 3.84
C ALA A 145 -1.45 -10.19 2.95
N GLY A 146 -1.81 -10.39 1.70
CA GLY A 146 -2.14 -9.31 0.78
C GLY A 146 -3.60 -9.38 0.36
N LEU A 147 -4.32 -8.29 0.55
CA LEU A 147 -5.74 -8.15 0.27
C LEU A 147 -5.96 -7.36 -1.02
N GLU A 148 -6.96 -7.76 -1.77
CA GLU A 148 -7.42 -6.99 -2.93
C GLU A 148 -8.11 -5.69 -2.53
N SER A 149 -8.19 -4.77 -3.49
CA SER A 149 -8.79 -3.47 -3.30
C SER A 149 -10.29 -3.55 -2.95
N GLN A 150 -10.70 -2.82 -1.91
CA GLN A 150 -12.08 -2.64 -1.49
C GLN A 150 -12.87 -1.74 -2.45
N ARG A 151 -12.16 -1.07 -3.36
CA ARG A 151 -12.71 -0.09 -4.30
C ARG A 151 -12.32 -0.37 -5.75
N ALA A 152 -12.16 -1.65 -6.10
CA ALA A 152 -11.69 -2.10 -7.41
C ALA A 152 -12.53 -1.55 -8.57
N PHE A 153 -13.85 -1.53 -8.43
CA PHE A 153 -14.74 -1.10 -9.53
C PHE A 153 -15.84 -0.15 -9.06
N TRP A 154 -16.11 0.86 -9.87
CA TRP A 154 -17.26 1.73 -9.65
C TRP A 154 -18.56 0.98 -9.84
N LEU A 155 -19.46 1.05 -8.88
CA LEU A 155 -20.84 0.56 -9.06
C LEU A 155 -21.58 1.38 -10.12
N PRO A 156 -22.54 0.77 -10.87
CA PRO A 156 -23.48 1.49 -11.70
C PRO A 156 -24.20 2.57 -10.89
N ARG A 157 -24.47 3.73 -11.50
CA ARG A 157 -25.08 4.88 -10.79
C ARG A 157 -26.34 4.53 -9.98
N LYS A 158 -27.18 3.63 -10.52
CA LYS A 158 -28.43 3.14 -9.87
C LYS A 158 -28.19 2.30 -8.61
N GLU A 159 -26.99 1.74 -8.45
CA GLU A 159 -26.61 0.87 -7.35
C GLU A 159 -25.80 1.61 -6.27
N ARG A 160 -25.40 2.86 -6.54
CA ARG A 160 -24.65 3.68 -5.59
C ARG A 160 -25.54 4.18 -4.47
N SER A 161 -25.02 4.14 -3.26
CA SER A 161 -25.63 4.77 -2.08
C SER A 161 -24.64 5.77 -1.46
N ARG A 162 -25.10 6.53 -0.44
CA ARG A 162 -24.18 7.44 0.29
C ARG A 162 -22.98 6.74 0.91
N LYS A 163 -23.10 5.44 1.19
CA LYS A 163 -22.09 4.64 1.90
C LYS A 163 -21.44 3.55 1.04
N ASN A 164 -21.86 3.39 -0.22
CA ASN A 164 -21.31 2.38 -1.10
C ASN A 164 -21.31 2.86 -2.54
N HIS A 165 -20.16 3.15 -3.07
CA HIS A 165 -19.94 3.57 -4.44
C HIS A 165 -19.14 2.55 -5.25
N PHE A 166 -18.56 1.56 -4.60
CA PHE A 166 -17.59 0.65 -5.20
C PHE A 166 -17.96 -0.81 -4.94
N ARG A 167 -17.54 -1.66 -5.84
CA ARG A 167 -17.45 -3.11 -5.64
C ARG A 167 -15.99 -3.45 -5.37
N GLY A 168 -15.70 -3.97 -4.19
CA GLY A 168 -14.41 -4.52 -3.83
C GLY A 168 -14.19 -5.91 -4.41
N LEU A 169 -12.94 -6.33 -4.35
CA LEU A 169 -12.50 -7.70 -4.62
C LEU A 169 -11.87 -8.33 -3.37
N ASP A 170 -11.86 -7.57 -2.26
CA ASP A 170 -11.30 -7.98 -0.99
C ASP A 170 -12.05 -9.18 -0.39
N ASP A 171 -11.28 -10.19 0.01
CA ASP A 171 -11.75 -11.37 0.76
C ASP A 171 -10.87 -11.55 2.01
N LEU A 172 -11.17 -10.80 3.06
CA LEU A 172 -10.39 -10.82 4.29
C LEU A 172 -10.42 -12.20 4.96
N ASP A 173 -11.60 -12.81 5.04
CA ASP A 173 -11.78 -14.10 5.71
C ASP A 173 -11.06 -15.22 4.93
N GLY A 174 -11.22 -15.28 3.61
CA GLY A 174 -10.51 -16.22 2.75
C GLY A 174 -9.00 -16.04 2.78
N THR A 175 -8.52 -14.78 2.84
CA THR A 175 -7.09 -14.46 2.96
C THR A 175 -6.53 -14.96 4.28
N LEU A 176 -7.20 -14.68 5.40
CA LEU A 176 -6.74 -15.07 6.73
C LEU A 176 -6.92 -16.56 7.02
N SER A 177 -7.84 -17.25 6.35
CA SER A 177 -8.01 -18.69 6.47
C SER A 177 -6.79 -19.50 6.00
N GLN A 178 -5.94 -18.90 5.17
CA GLN A 178 -4.68 -19.49 4.70
C GLN A 178 -3.58 -19.45 5.75
N VAL A 179 -3.75 -18.69 6.83
CA VAL A 179 -2.80 -18.59 7.94
C VAL A 179 -3.01 -19.78 8.87
N THR A 180 -2.09 -20.74 8.82
CA THR A 180 -2.26 -22.05 9.48
C THR A 180 -1.50 -22.19 10.81
N THR A 181 -0.74 -21.16 11.22
CA THR A 181 0.06 -21.16 12.46
C THR A 181 -0.23 -19.92 13.30
N ASP A 182 0.28 -19.86 14.54
CA ASP A 182 0.09 -18.73 15.46
C ASP A 182 1.09 -17.58 15.27
N GLU A 183 1.96 -17.66 14.29
CA GLU A 183 2.94 -16.63 13.97
C GLU A 183 2.26 -15.29 13.61
N PRO A 184 2.93 -14.13 13.84
CA PRO A 184 2.34 -12.83 13.56
C PRO A 184 1.93 -12.67 12.10
N VAL A 185 0.88 -11.89 11.85
CA VAL A 185 0.40 -11.57 10.50
C VAL A 185 0.61 -10.09 10.23
N VAL A 186 1.28 -9.79 9.12
CA VAL A 186 1.33 -8.44 8.52
C VAL A 186 0.38 -8.42 7.33
N LEU A 187 -0.68 -7.62 7.44
CA LEU A 187 -1.71 -7.46 6.40
C LEU A 187 -1.40 -6.25 5.54
N LEU A 188 -1.30 -6.44 4.24
CA LEU A 188 -1.25 -5.39 3.24
C LEU A 188 -2.66 -5.17 2.68
N ALA A 189 -3.21 -3.98 2.86
CA ALA A 189 -4.49 -3.59 2.32
C ALA A 189 -4.39 -2.13 1.83
N HIS A 190 -4.60 -1.90 0.54
CA HIS A 190 -4.43 -0.56 -0.01
C HIS A 190 -5.28 0.47 0.72
N GLU A 191 -6.59 0.23 0.85
CA GLU A 191 -7.50 1.12 1.54
C GLU A 191 -7.54 0.81 3.05
N PRO A 192 -7.37 1.82 3.93
CA PRO A 192 -7.45 1.61 5.38
C PRO A 192 -8.88 1.37 5.88
N ASP A 193 -9.87 1.53 5.04
CA ASP A 193 -11.29 1.37 5.37
C ASP A 193 -11.65 -0.05 5.84
N ILE A 194 -10.81 -1.06 5.54
CA ILE A 194 -10.95 -2.43 6.05
C ILE A 194 -10.68 -2.55 7.56
N PHE A 195 -9.88 -1.65 8.13
CA PHE A 195 -9.31 -1.81 9.46
C PHE A 195 -10.32 -2.11 10.58
N PRO A 196 -11.55 -1.54 10.60
CA PRO A 196 -12.56 -1.91 11.59
C PRO A 196 -12.98 -3.39 11.55
N LYS A 197 -12.79 -4.08 10.42
CA LYS A 197 -13.12 -5.50 10.24
C LYS A 197 -11.92 -6.42 10.50
N VAL A 198 -10.71 -5.88 10.58
CA VAL A 198 -9.49 -6.68 10.77
C VAL A 198 -9.52 -7.29 12.18
N PRO A 199 -9.40 -8.62 12.33
CA PRO A 199 -9.43 -9.27 13.64
C PRO A 199 -8.11 -9.09 14.38
N ASP A 200 -8.14 -9.30 15.72
CA ASP A 200 -6.97 -9.23 16.61
C ASP A 200 -5.88 -10.27 16.28
N ARG A 201 -6.19 -11.20 15.40
CA ARG A 201 -5.23 -12.17 14.85
C ARG A 201 -4.15 -11.49 13.99
N VAL A 202 -4.47 -10.34 13.39
CA VAL A 202 -3.53 -9.55 12.59
C VAL A 202 -2.70 -8.66 13.50
N SER A 203 -1.38 -8.82 13.43
CA SER A 203 -0.44 -8.08 14.28
C SER A 203 -0.23 -6.64 13.81
N LEU A 204 -0.24 -6.41 12.49
CA LEU A 204 -0.04 -5.11 11.88
C LEU A 204 -0.76 -5.04 10.54
N THR A 205 -1.50 -3.96 10.31
CA THR A 205 -2.06 -3.61 8.99
C THR A 205 -1.28 -2.45 8.39
N LEU A 206 -0.99 -2.53 7.10
CA LEU A 206 -0.30 -1.49 6.33
C LEU A 206 -1.21 -1.03 5.19
N SER A 207 -1.42 0.29 5.08
CA SER A 207 -2.30 0.88 4.08
C SER A 207 -1.71 2.16 3.46
N GLY A 208 -2.23 2.55 2.31
CA GLY A 208 -1.98 3.80 1.61
C GLY A 208 -3.25 4.59 1.35
N HIS A 209 -3.54 4.89 0.07
CA HIS A 209 -4.79 5.41 -0.47
C HIS A 209 -5.17 6.85 -0.09
N THR A 210 -4.96 7.24 1.15
CA THR A 210 -5.48 8.51 1.69
C THR A 210 -4.64 9.72 1.33
N HIS A 211 -3.37 9.51 0.92
CA HIS A 211 -2.39 10.55 0.64
C HIS A 211 -2.16 11.56 1.80
N ALA A 212 -2.47 11.16 3.06
CA ALA A 212 -2.54 12.10 4.20
C ALA A 212 -3.46 13.31 3.91
N GLY A 213 -4.49 13.10 3.07
CA GLY A 213 -5.37 14.15 2.55
C GLY A 213 -4.76 15.03 1.47
N GLN A 214 -3.50 14.77 1.06
CA GLN A 214 -2.71 15.48 0.04
C GLN A 214 -2.59 17.01 0.22
N ILE A 215 -3.68 17.68 0.57
CA ILE A 215 -3.74 19.09 0.97
C ILE A 215 -4.21 19.12 2.42
N ASN A 216 -3.27 19.40 3.32
CA ASN A 216 -3.56 19.51 4.75
C ASN A 216 -3.31 20.96 5.19
N LEU A 217 -4.37 21.66 5.57
CA LEU A 217 -4.33 23.04 6.03
C LEU A 217 -4.39 23.04 7.56
N PHE A 218 -3.23 22.86 8.21
CA PHE A 218 -3.11 22.85 9.68
C PHE A 218 -4.05 21.83 10.37
N GLY A 219 -4.17 20.63 9.80
CA GLY A 219 -5.01 19.55 10.32
C GLY A 219 -6.37 19.42 9.63
N TRP A 220 -6.80 20.40 8.85
CA TRP A 220 -7.99 20.29 8.02
C TRP A 220 -7.63 19.85 6.61
N THR A 221 -8.31 18.83 6.12
CA THR A 221 -8.17 18.31 4.75
C THR A 221 -9.50 18.38 4.01
N PRO A 222 -9.57 19.04 2.84
CA PRO A 222 -10.83 19.23 2.11
C PRO A 222 -11.37 17.92 1.51
N VAL A 223 -10.49 16.97 1.21
CA VAL A 223 -10.83 15.67 0.61
C VAL A 223 -10.09 14.55 1.33
N VAL A 224 -10.84 13.56 1.79
CA VAL A 224 -10.29 12.31 2.32
C VAL A 224 -11.02 11.17 1.62
N PRO A 225 -10.33 10.32 0.85
CA PRO A 225 -10.97 9.23 0.12
C PRO A 225 -11.24 8.02 1.04
N SER A 226 -11.92 8.25 2.17
CA SER A 226 -12.28 7.23 3.15
C SER A 226 -13.72 7.41 3.60
N TYR A 227 -14.43 6.28 3.84
CA TYR A 227 -15.76 6.28 4.45
C TYR A 227 -15.75 6.65 5.93
N HIS A 228 -14.55 6.60 6.56
CA HIS A 228 -14.33 6.94 7.96
C HIS A 228 -13.80 8.37 8.16
N GLY A 229 -13.80 9.20 7.10
CA GLY A 229 -13.26 10.56 7.15
C GLY A 229 -11.78 10.55 7.54
N THR A 230 -11.40 11.38 8.51
CA THR A 230 -10.00 11.51 8.95
C THR A 230 -9.55 10.46 9.96
N ARG A 231 -10.40 9.51 10.35
CA ARG A 231 -10.09 8.49 11.37
C ARG A 231 -8.85 7.68 11.01
N PHE A 232 -8.68 7.31 9.74
CA PHE A 232 -7.55 6.53 9.23
C PHE A 232 -6.75 7.32 8.18
N LEU A 233 -6.48 8.60 8.49
CA LEU A 233 -5.90 9.50 7.50
C LEU A 233 -4.43 9.23 7.24
N HIS A 234 -3.60 9.09 8.27
CA HIS A 234 -2.15 8.95 8.15
C HIS A 234 -1.51 8.56 9.46
N GLY A 235 -0.37 7.87 9.38
CA GLY A 235 0.50 7.57 10.51
C GLY A 235 0.16 6.26 11.21
N HIS A 236 0.69 6.11 12.43
CA HIS A 236 0.46 4.94 13.25
C HIS A 236 -0.78 5.13 14.12
N ILE A 237 -1.77 4.28 13.91
CA ILE A 237 -3.07 4.29 14.57
C ILE A 237 -3.22 3.00 15.36
N VAL A 238 -3.67 3.11 16.60
CA VAL A 238 -3.93 1.96 17.47
C VAL A 238 -5.39 2.04 17.94
N GLU A 239 -6.16 1.03 17.64
CA GLU A 239 -7.55 0.90 18.10
C GLU A 239 -7.78 -0.50 18.65
N GLU A 240 -8.27 -0.60 19.89
CA GLU A 240 -8.57 -1.87 20.55
C GLU A 240 -7.37 -2.84 20.55
N GLY A 241 -6.14 -2.32 20.66
CA GLY A 241 -4.91 -3.11 20.61
C GLY A 241 -4.45 -3.52 19.20
N ARG A 242 -5.21 -3.22 18.16
CA ARG A 242 -4.86 -3.49 16.75
C ARG A 242 -4.06 -2.32 16.18
N HIS A 243 -3.05 -2.62 15.39
CA HIS A 243 -2.12 -1.62 14.84
C HIS A 243 -2.35 -1.45 13.34
N LEU A 244 -2.47 -0.20 12.91
CA LEU A 244 -2.53 0.23 11.51
C LEU A 244 -1.48 1.30 11.25
N ILE A 245 -0.74 1.19 10.15
CA ILE A 245 0.08 2.28 9.63
C ILE A 245 -0.46 2.67 8.26
N VAL A 246 -0.76 3.95 8.10
CA VAL A 246 -1.24 4.52 6.84
C VAL A 246 -0.17 5.45 6.28
N SER A 247 0.33 5.12 5.09
CA SER A 247 1.32 5.92 4.36
C SER A 247 0.66 7.17 3.74
N ALA A 248 1.42 8.27 3.69
CA ALA A 248 1.02 9.45 2.92
C ALA A 248 1.18 9.25 1.41
N GLY A 249 1.74 8.13 0.96
CA GLY A 249 1.98 7.87 -0.45
C GLY A 249 3.06 8.75 -1.09
N LEU A 250 3.44 8.43 -2.31
CA LEU A 250 4.58 9.01 -3.03
C LEU A 250 4.18 9.96 -4.15
N GLY A 251 3.14 9.62 -4.90
CA GLY A 251 2.65 10.35 -6.04
C GLY A 251 1.57 11.39 -5.70
N HIS A 252 0.72 11.67 -6.67
CA HIS A 252 -0.37 12.64 -6.55
C HIS A 252 -1.68 12.02 -7.04
N SER A 253 -2.78 12.36 -6.38
CA SER A 253 -4.13 11.96 -6.80
C SER A 253 -5.01 13.20 -7.00
N GLY A 254 -5.77 13.22 -8.10
CA GLY A 254 -6.69 14.32 -8.46
C GLY A 254 -5.98 15.60 -8.90
N VAL A 255 -5.22 16.24 -8.01
CA VAL A 255 -4.46 17.48 -8.28
C VAL A 255 -2.95 17.27 -8.17
N PRO A 256 -2.13 17.99 -8.96
CA PRO A 256 -0.69 17.73 -9.07
C PRO A 256 0.16 18.44 -8.01
N PHE A 257 -0.34 18.66 -6.84
CA PHE A 257 0.44 19.27 -5.75
C PHE A 257 0.04 18.73 -4.38
N ARG A 258 0.97 18.81 -3.44
CA ARG A 258 0.81 18.44 -2.03
C ARG A 258 1.09 19.66 -1.15
N PHE A 259 0.32 19.82 -0.09
CA PHE A 259 0.54 20.87 0.90
C PHE A 259 0.50 20.26 2.31
N MET A 260 1.59 20.43 3.08
CA MET A 260 1.79 19.85 4.41
C MET A 260 1.57 18.32 4.51
N ALA A 261 1.57 17.65 3.38
CA ALA A 261 1.49 16.19 3.23
C ALA A 261 2.59 15.72 2.26
N PRO A 262 3.87 15.80 2.63
CA PRO A 262 4.98 15.48 1.75
C PRO A 262 4.93 14.00 1.32
N PRO A 263 5.42 13.67 0.09
CA PRO A 263 5.58 12.28 -0.32
C PRO A 263 6.56 11.58 0.60
N GLU A 264 6.23 10.35 1.03
CA GLU A 264 7.03 9.63 2.01
C GLU A 264 7.35 8.19 1.63
N ILE A 265 8.55 7.77 2.04
CA ILE A 265 8.96 6.38 2.19
C ILE A 265 8.76 6.03 3.67
N VAL A 266 8.04 4.95 3.97
CA VAL A 266 7.90 4.49 5.35
C VAL A 266 8.95 3.43 5.64
N LEU A 267 9.74 3.63 6.71
CA LEU A 267 10.68 2.64 7.24
C LEU A 267 10.14 2.10 8.57
N LEU A 268 9.84 0.81 8.59
CA LEU A 268 9.41 0.09 9.78
C LEU A 268 10.56 -0.69 10.38
N LYS A 269 10.71 -0.60 11.71
CA LYS A 269 11.57 -1.47 12.51
C LYS A 269 10.69 -2.24 13.48
N LEU A 270 10.41 -3.50 13.16
CA LEU A 270 9.56 -4.37 13.97
C LEU A 270 10.41 -5.21 14.92
N GLY A 271 9.95 -5.38 16.18
CA GLY A 271 10.63 -6.18 17.21
C GLY A 271 11.86 -5.51 17.84
N GLY A 272 12.20 -4.28 17.47
CA GLY A 272 13.15 -3.44 18.19
C GLY A 272 12.36 -2.61 19.20
N GLY A 273 12.79 -2.56 20.46
CA GLY A 273 12.25 -1.60 21.42
C GLY A 273 12.32 -0.17 20.86
N PRO A 274 11.59 0.79 21.48
CA PRO A 274 11.63 2.17 21.03
C PRO A 274 13.08 2.65 20.90
N ALA A 275 13.35 3.31 19.78
CA ALA A 275 14.67 3.89 19.51
C ALA A 275 14.92 5.09 20.42
#